data_342a283373ba5b06b91dd34d9496eec3
#
_entry.id   342a283373ba5b06b91dd34d9496eec3
#
_cell.length_a   1.000
_cell.length_b   1.000
_cell.length_c   1.000
_cell.angle_alpha   90.00
_cell.angle_beta   90.00
_cell.angle_gamma   90.00
#
_symmetry.space_group_name_H-M   'P 1'
#
loop_
_entity.id
_entity.type
_entity.pdbx_description
1 polymer ?
#
loop_
_entity_poly.entity_id
_entity_poly.type
_entity_poly.pdbx_seq_one_letter_code
_entity_poly.pdbx_strand_id
1 'polypeptide(L)'
;MYFCQRKLANWARMKKICFIADSIFKSSGKQRVTAVIAEELTKYYDVTIVTFEDPEQQDLRMYDLQNYPIKFVYTHFPEIGKWKKLSYSIYNYLYKNLLPKTATTSDLYAHSSFPRQRREAVVKVLKEGNYDAIIAVNSYLSMRLATIKKDLGGVKAIGWIYNSFNAFIREGSPYLGTELKYHYGRQLQKLDETVLLYLQDSEMYYHAYGFSPFVIPNPLTIKPGAPASAKNRRFLAIGRLVPQHKGFDLLIKAFDKFAQHNQDWNLDIVGDGPEKDELNKMIENRYLTRRVKIHPYTEDIQKYYSQASIYVSSSRWKDFGLVLVHAMAHGLPVISSDLPSSKEILGDFGIYFKNGDVDDLAKKLEDATYMDWQPKSDEALMLAQRFNVSVIAEQWKTLIESDGQRKGKK
;
A
#
# COMPACT_ATOMS: atom_id res chain seq x y z
N MET A 1 14.65 -37.89 -36.44
CA MET A 1 13.49 -38.10 -35.57
C MET A 1 13.80 -38.09 -34.07
N TYR A 2 15.06 -38.17 -33.63
CA TYR A 2 15.45 -38.17 -32.19
C TYR A 2 15.67 -36.77 -31.56
N PHE A 3 15.74 -35.70 -32.36
CA PHE A 3 15.94 -34.35 -31.84
C PHE A 3 14.64 -33.57 -31.48
N CYS A 4 13.48 -34.09 -31.93
CA CYS A 4 12.18 -33.45 -31.66
C CYS A 4 11.52 -33.92 -30.35
N GLN A 5 11.89 -35.09 -29.82
CA GLN A 5 11.30 -35.64 -28.58
C GLN A 5 11.91 -35.07 -27.30
N ARG A 6 13.09 -34.43 -27.32
CA ARG A 6 13.68 -33.78 -26.14
C ARG A 6 13.19 -32.36 -25.87
N LYS A 7 12.51 -31.72 -26.81
CA LYS A 7 11.87 -30.39 -26.61
C LYS A 7 10.48 -30.46 -25.99
N LEU A 8 9.84 -31.61 -25.90
CA LEU A 8 8.49 -31.79 -25.36
C LEU A 8 8.46 -32.22 -23.87
N ALA A 9 9.62 -32.46 -23.26
CA ALA A 9 9.70 -32.94 -21.87
C ALA A 9 9.94 -31.87 -20.81
N ASN A 10 9.99 -30.59 -21.16
CA ASN A 10 10.21 -29.50 -20.23
C ASN A 10 9.11 -28.43 -20.31
N TRP A 11 7.86 -28.81 -20.41
CA TRP A 11 6.76 -27.99 -19.91
C TRP A 11 6.82 -28.05 -18.39
N ALA A 12 7.74 -27.29 -17.80
CA ALA A 12 7.72 -27.03 -16.37
C ALA A 12 6.31 -26.56 -16.04
N ARG A 13 5.59 -27.32 -15.22
CA ARG A 13 4.23 -26.96 -14.77
C ARG A 13 4.29 -25.52 -14.24
N MET A 14 3.53 -24.62 -14.86
CA MET A 14 3.43 -23.22 -14.41
C MET A 14 3.10 -23.23 -12.90
N LYS A 15 3.94 -22.60 -12.09
CA LYS A 15 3.73 -22.52 -10.65
C LYS A 15 2.41 -21.80 -10.36
N LYS A 16 1.72 -22.26 -9.33
CA LYS A 16 0.47 -21.69 -8.86
C LYS A 16 0.72 -20.80 -7.67
N ILE A 17 0.28 -19.54 -7.76
CA ILE A 17 0.38 -18.62 -6.63
C ILE A 17 -1.01 -18.16 -6.19
N CYS A 18 -1.13 -17.87 -4.90
CA CYS A 18 -2.37 -17.42 -4.30
C CYS A 18 -2.17 -16.11 -3.53
N PHE A 19 -2.99 -15.12 -3.82
CA PHE A 19 -3.16 -13.96 -2.96
C PHE A 19 -4.35 -14.19 -2.02
N ILE A 20 -4.14 -14.00 -0.72
CA ILE A 20 -5.24 -13.94 0.24
C ILE A 20 -5.52 -12.47 0.51
N ALA A 21 -6.69 -11.98 0.13
CA ALA A 21 -7.12 -10.59 0.31
C ALA A 21 -8.44 -10.51 1.07
N ASP A 22 -8.57 -9.57 1.99
CA ASP A 22 -9.83 -9.31 2.71
C ASP A 22 -10.91 -8.78 1.77
N SER A 23 -10.49 -8.04 0.74
CA SER A 23 -11.34 -7.47 -0.29
C SER A 23 -10.50 -7.19 -1.53
N ILE A 24 -11.07 -7.31 -2.73
CA ILE A 24 -10.45 -6.94 -4.01
C ILE A 24 -11.37 -6.07 -4.86
N PHE A 25 -12.69 -6.16 -4.67
CA PHE A 25 -13.70 -5.46 -5.46
C PHE A 25 -14.12 -4.11 -4.85
N LYS A 26 -13.32 -3.54 -3.95
CA LYS A 26 -13.54 -2.21 -3.37
C LYS A 26 -12.50 -1.22 -3.84
N SER A 27 -12.92 0.03 -4.10
CA SER A 27 -11.99 1.08 -4.54
C SER A 27 -11.09 1.52 -3.38
N SER A 28 -9.82 1.12 -3.41
CA SER A 28 -8.76 1.66 -2.56
C SER A 28 -7.37 1.40 -3.12
N GLY A 29 -6.36 2.12 -2.59
CA GLY A 29 -4.97 1.96 -3.05
C GLY A 29 -4.43 0.53 -2.86
N LYS A 30 -4.75 -0.13 -1.75
CA LYS A 30 -4.32 -1.51 -1.47
C LYS A 30 -4.89 -2.51 -2.48
N GLN A 31 -6.19 -2.44 -2.75
CA GLN A 31 -6.85 -3.32 -3.71
C GLN A 31 -6.31 -3.09 -5.13
N ARG A 32 -6.16 -1.83 -5.53
CA ARG A 32 -5.59 -1.46 -6.84
C ARG A 32 -4.17 -2.02 -7.01
N VAL A 33 -3.31 -1.87 -6.01
CA VAL A 33 -1.94 -2.42 -6.05
C VAL A 33 -1.96 -3.94 -6.13
N THR A 34 -2.83 -4.60 -5.34
CA THR A 34 -2.94 -6.07 -5.36
C THR A 34 -3.41 -6.56 -6.73
N ALA A 35 -4.42 -5.90 -7.34
CA ALA A 35 -4.90 -6.23 -8.67
C ALA A 35 -3.78 -6.10 -9.71
N VAL A 36 -3.13 -4.94 -9.78
CA VAL A 36 -2.08 -4.65 -10.77
C VAL A 36 -0.89 -5.62 -10.67
N ILE A 37 -0.47 -5.99 -9.46
CA ILE A 37 0.59 -7.00 -9.28
C ILE A 37 0.09 -8.40 -9.65
N ALA A 38 -1.13 -8.78 -9.25
CA ALA A 38 -1.70 -10.07 -9.61
C ALA A 38 -1.83 -10.23 -11.13
N GLU A 39 -2.30 -9.18 -11.81
CA GLU A 39 -2.41 -9.11 -13.28
C GLU A 39 -1.04 -9.32 -13.94
N GLU A 40 -0.03 -8.55 -13.55
CA GLU A 40 1.31 -8.67 -14.16
C GLU A 40 1.92 -10.05 -13.92
N LEU A 41 1.69 -10.64 -12.73
CA LEU A 41 2.19 -11.97 -12.40
C LEU A 41 1.48 -13.10 -13.16
N THR A 42 0.32 -12.88 -13.79
CA THR A 42 -0.32 -13.87 -14.68
C THR A 42 0.55 -14.25 -15.89
N LYS A 43 1.51 -13.39 -16.24
CA LYS A 43 2.49 -13.68 -17.30
C LYS A 43 3.43 -14.84 -16.95
N TYR A 44 3.59 -15.13 -15.65
CA TYR A 44 4.59 -16.08 -15.13
C TYR A 44 3.97 -17.21 -14.33
N TYR A 45 2.76 -17.03 -13.77
CA TYR A 45 2.11 -17.92 -12.80
C TYR A 45 0.63 -18.14 -13.10
N ASP A 46 0.12 -19.29 -12.68
CA ASP A 46 -1.33 -19.50 -12.51
C ASP A 46 -1.79 -18.79 -11.22
N VAL A 47 -2.45 -17.63 -11.38
CA VAL A 47 -2.75 -16.73 -10.27
C VAL A 47 -4.18 -16.95 -9.77
N THR A 48 -4.31 -17.12 -8.45
CA THR A 48 -5.60 -17.19 -7.76
C THR A 48 -5.68 -16.07 -6.70
N ILE A 49 -6.83 -15.44 -6.57
CA ILE A 49 -7.14 -14.55 -5.45
C ILE A 49 -8.22 -15.22 -4.59
N VAL A 50 -7.87 -15.55 -3.35
CA VAL A 50 -8.81 -16.00 -2.32
C VAL A 50 -9.29 -14.77 -1.56
N THR A 51 -10.61 -14.50 -1.58
CA THR A 51 -11.22 -13.34 -0.92
C THR A 51 -12.30 -13.77 0.06
N PHE A 52 -12.58 -12.89 1.04
CA PHE A 52 -13.64 -13.04 2.03
C PHE A 52 -14.88 -12.22 1.68
N GLU A 53 -14.94 -11.66 0.49
CA GLU A 53 -16.11 -10.96 -0.04
C GLU A 53 -17.20 -11.95 -0.45
N ASP A 54 -18.42 -11.46 -0.52
CA ASP A 54 -19.52 -12.23 -1.08
C ASP A 54 -19.39 -12.33 -2.60
N PRO A 55 -19.58 -13.51 -3.21
CA PRO A 55 -19.57 -13.66 -4.67
C PRO A 55 -20.53 -12.71 -5.40
N GLU A 56 -21.65 -12.32 -4.77
CA GLU A 56 -22.61 -11.36 -5.35
C GLU A 56 -22.02 -9.93 -5.44
N GLN A 57 -20.97 -9.62 -4.70
CA GLN A 57 -20.27 -8.33 -4.72
C GLN A 57 -19.16 -8.28 -5.77
N GLN A 58 -19.00 -9.33 -6.58
CA GLN A 58 -17.95 -9.39 -7.59
C GLN A 58 -18.19 -8.34 -8.68
N ASP A 59 -17.23 -7.42 -8.84
CA ASP A 59 -17.16 -6.51 -9.98
C ASP A 59 -15.81 -6.63 -10.67
N LEU A 60 -15.75 -7.47 -11.68
CA LEU A 60 -14.52 -7.72 -12.46
C LEU A 60 -14.11 -6.52 -13.32
N ARG A 61 -14.99 -5.54 -13.54
CA ARG A 61 -14.65 -4.30 -14.27
C ARG A 61 -13.72 -3.44 -13.41
N MET A 62 -13.80 -3.59 -12.10
CA MET A 62 -12.90 -2.91 -11.20
C MET A 62 -11.46 -3.37 -11.48
N TYR A 63 -10.59 -2.41 -11.75
CA TYR A 63 -9.19 -2.64 -12.12
C TYR A 63 -8.99 -3.49 -13.38
N ASP A 64 -10.00 -3.56 -14.27
CA ASP A 64 -9.95 -4.35 -15.51
C ASP A 64 -9.71 -5.86 -15.33
N LEU A 65 -10.05 -6.40 -14.16
CA LEU A 65 -9.77 -7.79 -13.77
C LEU A 65 -10.36 -8.83 -14.75
N GLN A 66 -11.44 -8.49 -15.48
CA GLN A 66 -12.02 -9.36 -16.51
C GLN A 66 -11.08 -9.67 -17.69
N ASN A 67 -10.05 -8.86 -17.89
CA ASN A 67 -9.11 -9.01 -19.00
C ASN A 67 -7.95 -9.96 -18.70
N TYR A 68 -7.87 -10.51 -17.48
CA TYR A 68 -6.74 -11.32 -17.03
C TYR A 68 -7.18 -12.71 -16.55
N PRO A 69 -6.36 -13.75 -16.75
CA PRO A 69 -6.68 -15.12 -16.36
C PRO A 69 -6.51 -15.35 -14.85
N ILE A 70 -7.09 -14.49 -14.02
CA ILE A 70 -7.07 -14.60 -12.56
C ILE A 70 -8.26 -15.42 -12.10
N LYS A 71 -8.01 -16.43 -11.26
CA LYS A 71 -9.05 -17.24 -10.62
C LYS A 71 -9.48 -16.59 -9.31
N PHE A 72 -10.77 -16.51 -9.05
CA PHE A 72 -11.31 -16.01 -7.78
C PHE A 72 -11.91 -17.16 -7.01
N VAL A 73 -11.54 -17.26 -5.74
CA VAL A 73 -12.07 -18.23 -4.79
C VAL A 73 -12.63 -17.49 -3.59
N TYR A 74 -13.89 -17.72 -3.32
CA TYR A 74 -14.60 -17.07 -2.21
C TYR A 74 -14.63 -17.98 -0.99
N THR A 75 -14.33 -17.42 0.16
CA THR A 75 -14.39 -18.16 1.42
C THR A 75 -15.01 -17.29 2.51
N HIS A 76 -15.75 -17.92 3.39
CA HIS A 76 -16.40 -17.25 4.49
C HIS A 76 -15.93 -17.84 5.81
N PHE A 77 -15.85 -16.98 6.82
CA PHE A 77 -15.56 -17.48 8.15
C PHE A 77 -16.83 -18.09 8.77
N PRO A 78 -16.80 -19.37 9.17
CA PRO A 78 -17.90 -19.97 9.88
C PRO A 78 -18.25 -19.17 11.13
N GLU A 79 -19.53 -19.14 11.46
CA GLU A 79 -19.99 -18.55 12.70
C GLU A 79 -19.48 -19.36 13.90
N ILE A 80 -19.18 -18.64 14.98
CA ILE A 80 -18.71 -19.24 16.23
C ILE A 80 -19.80 -19.08 17.26
N GLY A 81 -20.15 -20.17 17.92
CA GLY A 81 -21.16 -20.16 18.98
C GLY A 81 -20.83 -19.12 20.06
N LYS A 82 -21.87 -18.48 20.62
CA LYS A 82 -21.77 -17.32 21.52
C LYS A 82 -20.83 -17.57 22.73
N TRP A 83 -20.89 -18.71 23.35
CA TRP A 83 -20.04 -19.06 24.51
C TRP A 83 -18.55 -19.17 24.15
N LYS A 84 -18.23 -19.78 22.98
CA LYS A 84 -16.86 -19.84 22.49
C LYS A 84 -16.35 -18.46 22.13
N LYS A 85 -17.19 -17.64 21.49
CA LYS A 85 -16.83 -16.25 21.16
C LYS A 85 -16.51 -15.45 22.43
N LEU A 86 -17.31 -15.63 23.50
CA LEU A 86 -17.06 -14.97 24.77
C LEU A 86 -15.74 -15.43 25.41
N SER A 87 -15.47 -16.73 25.47
CA SER A 87 -14.21 -17.26 26.05
C SER A 87 -12.98 -16.77 25.30
N TYR A 88 -13.03 -16.70 23.96
CA TYR A 88 -11.95 -16.12 23.15
C TYR A 88 -11.78 -14.62 23.40
N SER A 89 -12.87 -13.88 23.54
CA SER A 89 -12.83 -12.45 23.85
C SER A 89 -12.20 -12.18 25.22
N ILE A 90 -12.54 -12.97 26.21
CA ILE A 90 -11.94 -12.90 27.57
C ILE A 90 -10.44 -13.18 27.48
N TYR A 91 -10.02 -14.26 26.82
CA TYR A 91 -8.60 -14.57 26.68
C TYR A 91 -7.84 -13.47 25.93
N ASN A 92 -8.41 -12.94 24.85
CA ASN A 92 -7.82 -11.86 24.07
C ASN A 92 -7.62 -10.59 24.91
N TYR A 93 -8.60 -10.27 25.78
CA TYR A 93 -8.49 -9.16 26.73
C TYR A 93 -7.38 -9.40 27.75
N LEU A 94 -7.36 -10.59 28.37
CA LEU A 94 -6.34 -10.98 29.35
C LEU A 94 -4.93 -10.95 28.72
N TYR A 95 -4.78 -11.49 27.50
CA TYR A 95 -3.51 -11.45 26.80
C TYR A 95 -3.04 -10.02 26.55
N LYS A 96 -3.92 -9.14 26.09
CA LYS A 96 -3.54 -7.75 25.81
C LYS A 96 -3.10 -7.00 27.08
N ASN A 97 -3.78 -7.19 28.18
CA ASN A 97 -3.67 -6.31 29.33
C ASN A 97 -2.96 -6.90 30.55
N LEU A 98 -3.01 -8.23 30.76
CA LEU A 98 -2.60 -8.83 32.03
C LEU A 98 -1.56 -9.94 31.88
N LEU A 99 -1.67 -10.78 30.83
CA LEU A 99 -0.78 -11.94 30.72
C LEU A 99 0.63 -11.57 30.22
N PRO A 100 1.67 -12.29 30.70
CA PRO A 100 3.02 -12.11 30.20
C PRO A 100 3.11 -12.46 28.71
N LYS A 101 3.95 -11.72 27.98
CA LYS A 101 4.15 -11.89 26.53
C LYS A 101 5.20 -12.98 26.27
N THR A 102 4.76 -14.25 26.37
CA THR A 102 5.60 -15.43 26.13
C THR A 102 5.21 -16.13 24.82
N ALA A 103 6.02 -17.10 24.40
CA ALA A 103 5.72 -17.93 23.24
C ALA A 103 4.36 -18.65 23.38
N THR A 104 4.12 -19.27 24.54
CA THR A 104 2.91 -20.02 24.82
C THR A 104 1.67 -19.12 24.83
N THR A 105 1.71 -18.00 25.56
CA THR A 105 0.56 -17.09 25.63
C THR A 105 0.27 -16.43 24.29
N SER A 106 1.30 -16.14 23.49
CA SER A 106 1.14 -15.64 22.12
C SER A 106 0.54 -16.67 21.18
N ASP A 107 0.92 -17.94 21.28
CA ASP A 107 0.34 -19.00 20.44
C ASP A 107 -1.12 -19.27 20.81
N LEU A 108 -1.45 -19.24 22.10
CA LEU A 108 -2.85 -19.28 22.57
C LEU A 108 -3.66 -18.09 22.05
N TYR A 109 -3.06 -16.87 22.05
CA TYR A 109 -3.71 -15.70 21.49
C TYR A 109 -3.94 -15.84 19.96
N ALA A 110 -2.99 -16.38 19.21
CA ALA A 110 -3.18 -16.68 17.79
C ALA A 110 -4.39 -17.61 17.59
N HIS A 111 -4.53 -18.62 18.42
CA HIS A 111 -5.63 -19.59 18.33
C HIS A 111 -6.99 -19.02 18.79
N SER A 112 -7.03 -18.12 19.75
CA SER A 112 -8.25 -17.47 20.21
C SER A 112 -8.71 -16.35 19.27
N SER A 113 -7.78 -15.61 18.66
CA SER A 113 -8.08 -14.56 17.66
C SER A 113 -8.42 -15.13 16.29
N PHE A 114 -7.94 -16.33 15.98
CA PHE A 114 -8.26 -17.08 14.76
C PHE A 114 -8.70 -18.52 15.13
N PRO A 115 -9.97 -18.72 15.55
CA PRO A 115 -10.50 -19.97 16.08
C PRO A 115 -10.40 -21.16 15.13
N ARG A 116 -10.35 -22.37 15.68
CA ARG A 116 -10.12 -23.62 14.96
C ARG A 116 -11.01 -23.78 13.72
N GLN A 117 -12.32 -23.57 13.87
CA GLN A 117 -13.28 -23.71 12.76
C GLN A 117 -12.95 -22.78 11.58
N ARG A 118 -12.53 -21.53 11.86
CA ARG A 118 -12.11 -20.56 10.85
C ARG A 118 -10.78 -20.94 10.20
N ARG A 119 -9.84 -21.47 10.99
CA ARG A 119 -8.57 -21.97 10.46
C ARG A 119 -8.78 -23.15 9.53
N GLU A 120 -9.57 -24.13 9.93
CA GLU A 120 -9.88 -25.31 9.13
C GLU A 120 -10.54 -24.96 7.80
N ALA A 121 -11.49 -24.01 7.80
CA ALA A 121 -12.12 -23.51 6.58
C ALA A 121 -11.11 -22.90 5.60
N VAL A 122 -10.22 -22.04 6.09
CA VAL A 122 -9.18 -21.42 5.24
C VAL A 122 -8.15 -22.45 4.78
N VAL A 123 -7.68 -23.33 5.66
CA VAL A 123 -6.73 -24.40 5.32
C VAL A 123 -7.30 -25.31 4.23
N LYS A 124 -8.59 -25.68 4.32
CA LYS A 124 -9.25 -26.49 3.31
C LYS A 124 -9.15 -25.85 1.93
N VAL A 125 -9.58 -24.59 1.80
CA VAL A 125 -9.56 -23.84 0.53
C VAL A 125 -8.14 -23.72 -0.01
N LEU A 126 -7.14 -23.42 0.83
CA LEU A 126 -5.77 -23.25 0.40
C LEU A 126 -5.11 -24.58 -0.03
N LYS A 127 -5.47 -25.70 0.61
CA LYS A 127 -4.99 -27.04 0.21
C LYS A 127 -5.60 -27.50 -1.10
N GLU A 128 -6.90 -27.26 -1.32
CA GLU A 128 -7.59 -27.60 -2.56
C GLU A 128 -6.97 -26.88 -3.78
N GLY A 129 -6.46 -25.67 -3.60
CA GLY A 129 -5.78 -24.91 -4.65
C GLY A 129 -4.42 -25.47 -5.05
N ASN A 130 -3.74 -26.20 -4.14
CA ASN A 130 -2.42 -26.77 -4.35
C ASN A 130 -1.39 -25.75 -4.87
N TYR A 131 -1.20 -24.69 -4.10
CA TYR A 131 -0.33 -23.55 -4.44
C TYR A 131 1.14 -23.83 -4.11
N ASP A 132 2.04 -23.27 -4.92
CA ASP A 132 3.50 -23.25 -4.67
C ASP A 132 3.87 -22.10 -3.71
N ALA A 133 3.16 -20.96 -3.79
CA ALA A 133 3.32 -19.84 -2.88
C ALA A 133 1.97 -19.20 -2.53
N ILE A 134 1.87 -18.70 -1.29
CA ILE A 134 0.70 -17.97 -0.78
C ILE A 134 1.16 -16.63 -0.24
N ILE A 135 0.55 -15.55 -0.73
CA ILE A 135 0.84 -14.16 -0.37
C ILE A 135 -0.35 -13.59 0.40
N ALA A 136 -0.17 -13.31 1.67
CA ALA A 136 -1.21 -12.70 2.50
C ALA A 136 -1.14 -11.17 2.43
N VAL A 137 -2.19 -10.55 1.92
CA VAL A 137 -2.27 -9.09 1.68
C VAL A 137 -2.75 -8.37 2.93
N ASN A 138 -1.88 -7.75 3.65
CA ASN A 138 -1.93 -6.99 4.89
C ASN A 138 -1.45 -7.75 6.15
N SER A 139 -1.18 -6.98 7.19
CA SER A 139 -0.63 -7.48 8.46
C SER A 139 -1.51 -8.52 9.15
N TYR A 140 -2.84 -8.33 9.15
CA TYR A 140 -3.77 -9.25 9.81
C TYR A 140 -3.85 -10.60 9.10
N LEU A 141 -3.93 -10.60 7.77
CA LEU A 141 -3.93 -11.82 6.97
C LEU A 141 -2.57 -12.52 7.04
N SER A 142 -1.48 -11.77 7.12
CA SER A 142 -0.14 -12.32 7.33
C SER A 142 0.00 -13.06 8.67
N MET A 143 -0.54 -12.52 9.76
CA MET A 143 -0.59 -13.22 11.06
C MET A 143 -1.47 -14.48 11.00
N ARG A 144 -2.60 -14.44 10.28
CA ARG A 144 -3.46 -15.61 10.10
C ARG A 144 -2.78 -16.69 9.27
N LEU A 145 -2.13 -16.31 8.17
CA LEU A 145 -1.32 -17.24 7.35
C LEU A 145 -0.22 -17.88 8.19
N ALA A 146 0.50 -17.10 8.99
CA ALA A 146 1.52 -17.59 9.91
C ALA A 146 0.97 -18.62 10.93
N THR A 147 -0.26 -18.40 11.41
CA THR A 147 -0.91 -19.31 12.37
C THR A 147 -1.22 -20.67 11.77
N ILE A 148 -1.58 -20.74 10.48
CA ILE A 148 -1.95 -21.98 9.78
C ILE A 148 -0.84 -22.56 8.90
N LYS A 149 0.32 -21.93 8.81
CA LYS A 149 1.40 -22.33 7.90
C LYS A 149 1.80 -23.80 8.04
N LYS A 150 1.89 -24.29 9.27
CA LYS A 150 2.24 -25.72 9.53
C LYS A 150 1.23 -26.69 8.93
N ASP A 151 -0.03 -26.30 8.81
CA ASP A 151 -1.09 -27.11 8.26
C ASP A 151 -1.10 -27.11 6.73
N LEU A 152 -0.36 -26.22 6.05
CA LEU A 152 -0.31 -26.07 4.60
C LEU A 152 0.81 -26.88 3.93
N GLY A 153 1.61 -27.62 4.70
CA GLY A 153 2.75 -28.37 4.16
C GLY A 153 3.93 -27.49 3.77
N GLY A 154 4.58 -27.80 2.63
CA GLY A 154 5.79 -27.12 2.14
C GLY A 154 5.54 -25.84 1.33
N VAL A 155 4.32 -25.30 1.32
CA VAL A 155 3.98 -24.10 0.55
C VAL A 155 4.74 -22.89 1.07
N LYS A 156 5.28 -22.06 0.18
CA LYS A 156 5.95 -20.81 0.54
C LYS A 156 4.92 -19.76 1.02
N ALA A 157 5.04 -19.34 2.28
CA ALA A 157 4.13 -18.39 2.92
C ALA A 157 4.77 -17.02 3.02
N ILE A 158 4.19 -16.01 2.34
CA ILE A 158 4.70 -14.65 2.24
C ILE A 158 3.69 -13.69 2.88
N GLY A 159 4.14 -12.82 3.78
CA GLY A 159 3.33 -11.73 4.33
C GLY A 159 3.61 -10.43 3.61
N TRP A 160 2.59 -9.77 3.05
CA TRP A 160 2.73 -8.47 2.40
C TRP A 160 2.14 -7.36 3.29
N ILE A 161 2.99 -6.56 3.89
CA ILE A 161 2.64 -5.58 4.92
C ILE A 161 2.56 -4.18 4.32
N TYR A 162 1.39 -3.57 4.39
CA TYR A 162 1.13 -2.22 3.89
C TYR A 162 1.32 -1.11 4.93
N ASN A 163 1.09 -1.43 6.20
CA ASN A 163 1.18 -0.46 7.28
C ASN A 163 2.63 -0.20 7.65
N SER A 164 2.99 1.06 7.89
CA SER A 164 4.29 1.35 8.47
C SER A 164 4.38 0.82 9.90
N PHE A 165 5.59 0.45 10.32
CA PHE A 165 5.85 -0.08 11.66
C PHE A 165 5.28 0.83 12.75
N ASN A 166 5.64 2.11 12.71
CA ASN A 166 5.21 3.08 13.73
C ASN A 166 3.69 3.30 13.75
N ALA A 167 3.03 3.34 12.58
CA ALA A 167 1.57 3.49 12.55
C ALA A 167 0.86 2.27 13.12
N PHE A 168 1.45 1.07 12.96
CA PHE A 168 0.84 -0.19 13.34
C PHE A 168 1.10 -0.57 14.81
N ILE A 169 2.28 -0.26 15.34
CA ILE A 169 2.78 -0.74 16.66
C ILE A 169 2.89 0.38 17.70
N ARG A 170 2.46 1.61 17.44
CA ARG A 170 2.54 2.69 18.45
C ARG A 170 1.50 2.52 19.55
N GLU A 171 1.74 3.16 20.68
CA GLU A 171 0.75 3.30 21.75
C GLU A 171 -0.53 4.00 21.22
N GLY A 172 -1.69 3.51 21.59
CA GLY A 172 -2.97 4.02 21.10
C GLY A 172 -3.21 3.88 19.59
N SER A 173 -2.44 3.00 18.92
CA SER A 173 -2.69 2.72 17.49
C SER A 173 -4.10 2.15 17.28
N PRO A 174 -4.86 2.66 16.30
CA PRO A 174 -6.17 2.09 15.94
C PRO A 174 -6.03 0.70 15.28
N TYR A 175 -4.81 0.26 14.98
CA TYR A 175 -4.55 -1.02 14.32
C TYR A 175 -4.21 -2.12 15.33
N LEU A 176 -2.96 -2.24 15.74
CA LEU A 176 -2.51 -3.34 16.59
C LEU A 176 -2.13 -2.90 18.01
N GLY A 177 -1.41 -1.81 18.14
CA GLY A 177 -0.91 -1.29 19.39
C GLY A 177 0.36 -1.98 19.92
N THR A 178 0.95 -1.40 20.96
CA THR A 178 2.17 -1.91 21.60
C THR A 178 1.93 -3.21 22.35
N GLU A 179 0.72 -3.43 22.85
CA GLU A 179 0.31 -4.62 23.59
C GLU A 179 0.39 -5.92 22.79
N LEU A 180 0.33 -5.81 21.46
CA LEU A 180 0.45 -6.95 20.56
C LEU A 180 1.79 -7.00 19.81
N LYS A 181 2.73 -6.10 20.11
CA LYS A 181 4.04 -6.02 19.45
C LYS A 181 4.78 -7.36 19.46
N TYR A 182 4.85 -8.02 20.61
CA TYR A 182 5.50 -9.33 20.73
C TYR A 182 4.81 -10.40 19.88
N HIS A 183 3.46 -10.46 19.96
CA HIS A 183 2.68 -11.41 19.18
C HIS A 183 2.89 -11.23 17.67
N TYR A 184 2.85 -10.00 17.21
CA TYR A 184 3.02 -9.64 15.81
C TYR A 184 4.37 -10.12 15.26
N GLY A 185 5.47 -9.74 15.92
CA GLY A 185 6.80 -10.17 15.50
C GLY A 185 6.95 -11.68 15.48
N ARG A 186 6.44 -12.37 16.53
CA ARG A 186 6.47 -13.82 16.62
C ARG A 186 5.68 -14.50 15.49
N GLN A 187 4.52 -13.95 15.08
CA GLN A 187 3.78 -14.51 13.95
C GLN A 187 4.53 -14.30 12.63
N LEU A 188 5.03 -13.11 12.36
CA LEU A 188 5.77 -12.85 11.13
C LEU A 188 7.03 -13.71 11.00
N GLN A 189 7.72 -14.01 12.09
CA GLN A 189 8.88 -14.92 12.09
C GLN A 189 8.53 -16.37 11.69
N LYS A 190 7.27 -16.78 11.70
CA LYS A 190 6.82 -18.10 11.23
C LYS A 190 6.67 -18.17 9.71
N LEU A 191 6.51 -17.03 9.04
CA LEU A 191 6.43 -16.96 7.58
C LEU A 191 7.80 -17.25 6.97
N ASP A 192 7.81 -17.68 5.71
CA ASP A 192 9.07 -17.85 4.96
C ASP A 192 9.65 -16.50 4.64
N GLU A 193 8.80 -15.56 4.19
CA GLU A 193 9.20 -14.21 3.83
C GLU A 193 8.17 -13.18 4.31
N THR A 194 8.64 -11.96 4.51
CA THR A 194 7.81 -10.78 4.78
C THR A 194 8.23 -9.65 3.86
N VAL A 195 7.27 -8.99 3.23
CA VAL A 195 7.49 -7.89 2.30
C VAL A 195 6.95 -6.60 2.91
N LEU A 196 7.75 -5.57 2.89
CA LEU A 196 7.42 -4.18 3.28
C LEU A 196 7.51 -3.26 2.08
N LEU A 197 7.03 -2.03 2.25
CA LEU A 197 7.03 -1.01 1.20
C LEU A 197 8.24 -0.07 1.28
N TYR A 198 8.95 -0.03 2.42
CA TYR A 198 10.00 0.93 2.71
C TYR A 198 11.19 0.30 3.42
N LEU A 199 12.38 0.76 3.08
CA LEU A 199 13.64 0.33 3.69
C LEU A 199 13.70 0.71 5.18
N GLN A 200 13.29 1.93 5.51
CA GLN A 200 13.27 2.39 6.90
C GLN A 200 12.41 1.49 7.81
N ASP A 201 11.29 0.98 7.31
CA ASP A 201 10.49 0.04 8.10
C ASP A 201 11.24 -1.30 8.29
N SER A 202 12.00 -1.78 7.28
CA SER A 202 12.81 -3.00 7.40
C SER A 202 13.84 -2.91 8.53
N GLU A 203 14.49 -1.77 8.68
CA GLU A 203 15.40 -1.51 9.81
C GLU A 203 14.68 -1.57 11.16
N MET A 204 13.47 -0.98 11.24
CA MET A 204 12.66 -1.05 12.48
C MET A 204 12.27 -2.49 12.83
N TYR A 205 11.94 -3.32 11.83
CA TYR A 205 11.64 -4.74 12.04
C TYR A 205 12.90 -5.50 12.51
N TYR A 206 14.06 -5.20 11.93
CA TYR A 206 15.33 -5.79 12.38
C TYR A 206 15.61 -5.47 13.85
N HIS A 207 15.52 -4.21 14.24
CA HIS A 207 15.75 -3.79 15.63
C HIS A 207 14.69 -4.36 16.59
N ALA A 208 13.45 -4.48 16.17
CA ALA A 208 12.37 -4.95 17.03
C ALA A 208 12.29 -6.47 17.15
N TYR A 209 12.65 -7.22 16.11
CA TYR A 209 12.37 -8.64 15.99
C TYR A 209 13.56 -9.49 15.52
N GLY A 210 14.69 -8.91 15.14
CA GLY A 210 15.90 -9.62 14.73
C GLY A 210 15.84 -10.25 13.34
N PHE A 211 14.94 -9.77 12.45
CA PHE A 211 14.92 -10.18 11.04
C PHE A 211 14.65 -8.97 10.13
N SER A 212 15.18 -9.04 8.90
CA SER A 212 15.00 -7.99 7.89
C SER A 212 14.01 -8.47 6.82
N PRO A 213 12.81 -7.87 6.75
CA PRO A 213 11.89 -8.12 5.65
C PRO A 213 12.44 -7.65 4.30
N PHE A 214 11.97 -8.23 3.21
CA PHE A 214 12.20 -7.72 1.88
C PHE A 214 11.48 -6.39 1.67
N VAL A 215 12.08 -5.51 0.88
CA VAL A 215 11.46 -4.24 0.52
C VAL A 215 11.10 -4.28 -0.97
N ILE A 216 9.79 -4.30 -1.24
CA ILE A 216 9.23 -4.21 -2.59
C ILE A 216 8.24 -3.06 -2.58
N PRO A 217 8.56 -1.93 -3.23
CA PRO A 217 7.67 -0.77 -3.27
C PRO A 217 6.40 -1.07 -4.09
N ASN A 218 5.37 -0.26 -3.91
CA ASN A 218 4.19 -0.37 -4.75
C ASN A 218 4.49 0.07 -6.18
N PRO A 219 3.91 -0.59 -7.19
CA PRO A 219 4.07 -0.21 -8.59
C PRO A 219 3.27 1.05 -8.93
N LEU A 220 3.58 1.64 -10.06
CA LEU A 220 2.71 2.56 -10.76
C LEU A 220 1.41 1.83 -11.12
N THR A 221 0.26 2.37 -10.67
CA THR A 221 -1.04 1.68 -10.80
C THR A 221 -2.00 2.37 -11.77
N ILE A 222 -1.54 3.39 -12.47
CA ILE A 222 -2.28 4.08 -13.53
C ILE A 222 -1.40 4.15 -14.77
N LYS A 223 -2.03 4.12 -15.94
CA LYS A 223 -1.31 4.40 -17.20
C LYS A 223 -1.05 5.91 -17.26
N PRO A 224 0.20 6.35 -17.47
CA PRO A 224 0.45 7.76 -17.68
C PRO A 224 -0.35 8.29 -18.86
N GLY A 225 -0.99 9.45 -18.66
CA GLY A 225 -1.66 10.19 -19.72
C GLY A 225 -0.69 11.07 -20.52
N ALA A 226 -1.20 12.15 -21.11
CA ALA A 226 -0.37 13.17 -21.73
C ALA A 226 0.58 13.78 -20.67
N PRO A 227 1.83 14.10 -21.03
CA PRO A 227 2.75 14.75 -20.11
C PRO A 227 2.19 16.08 -19.59
N ALA A 228 2.52 16.39 -18.34
CA ALA A 228 2.23 17.68 -17.73
C ALA A 228 2.97 18.82 -18.45
N SER A 229 2.60 20.07 -18.14
CA SER A 229 3.22 21.24 -18.74
C SER A 229 3.39 22.39 -17.74
N ALA A 230 4.54 23.06 -17.78
CA ALA A 230 4.77 24.29 -17.03
C ALA A 230 3.73 25.40 -17.32
N LYS A 231 3.20 25.41 -18.55
CA LYS A 231 2.25 26.44 -19.01
C LYS A 231 0.89 26.38 -18.31
N ASN A 232 0.57 25.27 -17.66
CA ASN A 232 -0.74 25.09 -16.97
C ASN A 232 -0.84 25.97 -15.72
N ARG A 233 0.29 26.39 -15.12
CA ARG A 233 0.35 27.23 -13.90
C ARG A 233 -0.59 26.73 -12.80
N ARG A 234 -0.51 25.43 -12.51
CA ARG A 234 -1.44 24.76 -11.61
C ARG A 234 -0.71 23.83 -10.65
N PHE A 235 -0.92 24.02 -9.39
CA PHE A 235 -0.58 23.04 -8.36
C PHE A 235 -1.69 22.01 -8.25
N LEU A 236 -1.31 20.77 -8.01
CA LEU A 236 -2.20 19.65 -7.81
C LEU A 236 -1.88 18.93 -6.50
N ALA A 237 -2.91 18.66 -5.71
CA ALA A 237 -2.83 17.79 -4.55
C ALA A 237 -3.97 16.78 -4.57
N ILE A 238 -3.68 15.51 -4.20
CA ILE A 238 -4.66 14.41 -4.30
C ILE A 238 -4.66 13.59 -3.02
N GLY A 239 -5.85 13.30 -2.48
CA GLY A 239 -5.98 12.41 -1.33
C GLY A 239 -7.33 12.47 -0.63
N ARG A 240 -7.55 11.57 0.33
CA ARG A 240 -8.73 11.62 1.19
C ARG A 240 -8.71 12.88 2.05
N LEU A 241 -9.84 13.58 2.10
CA LEU A 241 -10.01 14.78 2.92
C LEU A 241 -10.30 14.37 4.38
N VAL A 242 -9.24 13.94 5.08
CA VAL A 242 -9.32 13.51 6.49
C VAL A 242 -8.51 14.40 7.39
N PRO A 243 -9.06 14.80 8.56
CA PRO A 243 -8.42 15.71 9.47
C PRO A 243 -6.98 15.31 9.80
N GLN A 244 -6.10 16.29 9.85
CA GLN A 244 -4.71 16.17 10.30
C GLN A 244 -3.84 15.14 9.54
N HIS A 245 -4.35 14.51 8.47
CA HIS A 245 -3.60 13.49 7.76
C HIS A 245 -2.90 14.03 6.50
N LYS A 246 -3.67 14.54 5.55
CA LYS A 246 -3.15 15.01 4.26
C LYS A 246 -2.65 16.46 4.27
N GLY A 247 -2.99 17.22 5.32
CA GLY A 247 -2.51 18.60 5.48
C GLY A 247 -3.03 19.57 4.43
N PHE A 248 -4.21 19.36 3.87
CA PHE A 248 -4.80 20.28 2.89
C PHE A 248 -5.09 21.65 3.49
N ASP A 249 -5.37 21.73 4.79
CA ASP A 249 -5.46 22.98 5.53
C ASP A 249 -4.13 23.75 5.55
N LEU A 250 -2.99 23.06 5.67
CA LEU A 250 -1.66 23.67 5.55
C LEU A 250 -1.44 24.20 4.13
N LEU A 251 -1.79 23.37 3.13
CA LEU A 251 -1.61 23.72 1.72
C LEU A 251 -2.45 24.97 1.35
N ILE A 252 -3.72 25.05 1.78
CA ILE A 252 -4.57 26.22 1.52
C ILE A 252 -3.99 27.48 2.18
N LYS A 253 -3.49 27.38 3.43
CA LYS A 253 -2.83 28.49 4.11
C LYS A 253 -1.53 28.95 3.42
N ALA A 254 -0.73 28.00 2.96
CA ALA A 254 0.50 28.29 2.23
C ALA A 254 0.20 28.91 0.85
N PHE A 255 -0.81 28.38 0.15
CA PHE A 255 -1.25 28.92 -1.13
C PHE A 255 -1.82 30.34 -0.99
N ASP A 256 -2.52 30.65 0.10
CA ASP A 256 -3.00 32.00 0.40
C ASP A 256 -1.86 33.03 0.46
N LYS A 257 -0.77 32.70 1.17
CA LYS A 257 0.44 33.56 1.22
C LYS A 257 1.10 33.69 -0.16
N PHE A 258 1.28 32.56 -0.86
CA PHE A 258 1.83 32.50 -2.21
C PHE A 258 1.00 33.37 -3.19
N ALA A 259 -0.31 33.28 -3.12
CA ALA A 259 -1.25 33.91 -4.02
C ALA A 259 -1.23 35.44 -3.98
N GLN A 260 -0.72 36.03 -2.92
CA GLN A 260 -0.60 37.50 -2.78
C GLN A 260 0.36 38.09 -3.82
N HIS A 261 1.38 37.33 -4.21
CA HIS A 261 2.40 37.79 -5.15
C HIS A 261 2.34 37.06 -6.52
N ASN A 262 1.56 35.98 -6.64
CA ASN A 262 1.51 35.13 -7.82
C ASN A 262 0.06 34.96 -8.30
N GLN A 263 -0.46 35.88 -9.09
CA GLN A 263 -1.88 35.92 -9.44
C GLN A 263 -2.31 34.89 -10.50
N ASP A 264 -1.36 34.32 -11.27
CA ASP A 264 -1.63 33.44 -12.42
C ASP A 264 -1.74 31.96 -12.06
N TRP A 265 -1.38 31.59 -10.83
CA TRP A 265 -1.37 30.18 -10.40
C TRP A 265 -2.67 29.80 -9.71
N ASN A 266 -3.09 28.55 -9.94
CA ASN A 266 -4.25 27.94 -9.32
C ASN A 266 -3.85 26.69 -8.52
N LEU A 267 -4.74 26.24 -7.64
CA LEU A 267 -4.59 25.02 -6.86
C LEU A 267 -5.82 24.13 -7.03
N ASP A 268 -5.60 22.90 -7.51
CA ASP A 268 -6.61 21.86 -7.51
C ASP A 268 -6.32 20.83 -6.41
N ILE A 269 -7.32 20.55 -5.60
CA ILE A 269 -7.33 19.49 -4.60
C ILE A 269 -8.35 18.45 -5.07
N VAL A 270 -7.94 17.20 -5.25
CA VAL A 270 -8.82 16.13 -5.73
C VAL A 270 -9.02 15.08 -4.65
N GLY A 271 -10.27 14.90 -4.25
CA GLY A 271 -10.62 13.89 -3.25
C GLY A 271 -11.94 14.18 -2.53
N ASP A 272 -12.31 13.23 -1.68
CA ASP A 272 -13.47 13.34 -0.81
C ASP A 272 -13.11 12.93 0.63
N GLY A 273 -13.93 13.36 1.56
CA GLY A 273 -13.78 13.02 2.97
C GLY A 273 -14.47 13.99 3.91
N PRO A 274 -14.47 13.71 5.22
CA PRO A 274 -15.21 14.49 6.21
C PRO A 274 -14.74 15.94 6.37
N GLU A 275 -13.53 16.29 5.92
CA GLU A 275 -12.95 17.63 6.03
C GLU A 275 -13.39 18.58 4.91
N LYS A 276 -14.15 18.09 3.90
CA LYS A 276 -14.48 18.82 2.67
C LYS A 276 -15.15 20.17 2.94
N ASP A 277 -16.17 20.20 3.82
CA ASP A 277 -16.91 21.40 4.11
C ASP A 277 -16.06 22.42 4.89
N GLU A 278 -15.20 21.96 5.79
CA GLU A 278 -14.29 22.82 6.54
C GLU A 278 -13.24 23.46 5.61
N LEU A 279 -12.68 22.68 4.69
CA LEU A 279 -11.73 23.17 3.70
C LEU A 279 -12.39 24.19 2.74
N ASN A 280 -13.63 23.94 2.29
CA ASN A 280 -14.37 24.91 1.48
C ASN A 280 -14.60 26.23 2.23
N LYS A 281 -15.05 26.18 3.48
CA LYS A 281 -15.17 27.38 4.32
C LYS A 281 -13.83 28.13 4.48
N MET A 282 -12.74 27.37 4.62
CA MET A 282 -11.40 27.98 4.71
C MET A 282 -11.02 28.71 3.42
N ILE A 283 -11.36 28.15 2.25
CA ILE A 283 -11.14 28.76 0.93
C ILE A 283 -11.97 30.06 0.79
N GLU A 284 -13.25 30.02 1.18
CA GLU A 284 -14.16 31.18 1.16
C GLU A 284 -13.69 32.30 2.06
N ASN A 285 -13.34 32.01 3.32
CA ASN A 285 -12.88 32.98 4.29
C ASN A 285 -11.54 33.65 3.90
N ARG A 286 -10.79 33.04 2.96
CA ARG A 286 -9.53 33.60 2.41
C ARG A 286 -9.70 34.22 1.03
N TYR A 287 -10.94 34.34 0.53
CA TYR A 287 -11.25 34.88 -0.80
C TYR A 287 -10.54 34.11 -1.95
N LEU A 288 -10.29 32.80 -1.77
CA LEU A 288 -9.57 31.98 -2.73
C LEU A 288 -10.48 31.20 -3.68
N THR A 289 -11.80 31.37 -3.67
CA THR A 289 -12.80 30.57 -4.41
C THR A 289 -12.59 30.54 -5.92
N ARG A 290 -11.95 31.55 -6.50
CA ARG A 290 -11.63 31.61 -7.93
C ARG A 290 -10.35 30.85 -8.29
N ARG A 291 -9.49 30.57 -7.32
CA ARG A 291 -8.12 30.07 -7.52
C ARG A 291 -7.88 28.70 -6.91
N VAL A 292 -8.60 28.31 -5.88
CA VAL A 292 -8.52 27.00 -5.22
C VAL A 292 -9.82 26.26 -5.45
N LYS A 293 -9.73 25.04 -5.98
CA LYS A 293 -10.89 24.17 -6.23
C LYS A 293 -10.72 22.81 -5.60
N ILE A 294 -11.75 22.34 -4.90
CA ILE A 294 -11.83 20.97 -4.41
C ILE A 294 -12.72 20.19 -5.36
N HIS A 295 -12.12 19.22 -6.06
CA HIS A 295 -12.81 18.30 -6.95
C HIS A 295 -13.17 17.01 -6.22
N PRO A 296 -14.31 16.38 -6.54
CA PRO A 296 -14.67 15.12 -5.95
C PRO A 296 -13.69 14.01 -6.33
N TYR A 297 -13.71 12.91 -5.58
CA TYR A 297 -13.00 11.69 -5.97
C TYR A 297 -13.40 11.25 -7.39
N THR A 298 -12.42 10.80 -8.15
CA THR A 298 -12.61 10.25 -9.49
C THR A 298 -11.62 9.13 -9.76
N GLU A 299 -12.01 8.17 -10.55
CA GLU A 299 -11.11 7.13 -11.08
C GLU A 299 -10.28 7.65 -12.26
N ASP A 300 -10.81 8.61 -13.01
CA ASP A 300 -10.09 9.32 -14.09
C ASP A 300 -9.20 10.44 -13.50
N ILE A 301 -8.22 10.02 -12.71
CA ILE A 301 -7.29 10.92 -12.02
C ILE A 301 -6.20 11.45 -12.95
N GLN A 302 -5.94 10.77 -14.06
CA GLN A 302 -4.87 11.07 -15.03
C GLN A 302 -5.03 12.46 -15.62
N LYS A 303 -6.27 12.91 -15.88
CA LYS A 303 -6.57 14.24 -16.41
C LYS A 303 -6.06 15.36 -15.51
N TYR A 304 -6.13 15.18 -14.18
CA TYR A 304 -5.63 16.20 -13.24
C TYR A 304 -4.12 16.28 -13.25
N TYR A 305 -3.42 15.12 -13.31
CA TYR A 305 -1.97 15.14 -13.44
C TYR A 305 -1.52 15.81 -14.73
N SER A 306 -2.16 15.52 -15.88
CA SER A 306 -1.83 16.13 -17.17
C SER A 306 -2.13 17.64 -17.23
N GLN A 307 -3.08 18.12 -16.44
CA GLN A 307 -3.46 19.53 -16.36
C GLN A 307 -2.68 20.32 -15.30
N ALA A 308 -1.82 19.67 -14.54
CA ALA A 308 -0.98 20.32 -13.52
C ALA A 308 0.38 20.75 -14.07
N SER A 309 1.08 21.58 -13.32
CA SER A 309 2.48 21.93 -13.54
C SER A 309 3.38 21.41 -12.43
N ILE A 310 2.87 21.33 -11.22
CA ILE A 310 3.61 20.90 -10.02
C ILE A 310 2.65 20.12 -9.12
N TYR A 311 3.13 18.99 -8.61
CA TYR A 311 2.39 18.23 -7.61
C TYR A 311 2.83 18.62 -6.19
N VAL A 312 1.87 18.74 -5.26
CA VAL A 312 2.13 19.12 -3.86
C VAL A 312 1.58 18.05 -2.92
N SER A 313 2.44 17.51 -2.08
CA SER A 313 2.09 16.57 -1.00
C SER A 313 2.33 17.22 0.36
N SER A 314 1.27 17.72 0.98
CA SER A 314 1.31 18.37 2.30
C SER A 314 1.05 17.42 3.48
N SER A 315 1.15 16.11 3.26
CA SER A 315 0.83 15.09 4.27
C SER A 315 1.66 15.25 5.54
N ARG A 316 0.99 15.19 6.70
CA ARG A 316 1.64 15.22 8.03
C ARG A 316 2.16 13.86 8.48
N TRP A 317 1.61 12.80 7.91
CA TRP A 317 1.89 11.43 8.30
C TRP A 317 2.30 10.57 7.11
N LYS A 318 3.07 9.54 7.41
CA LYS A 318 3.55 8.55 6.45
C LYS A 318 2.39 7.81 5.78
N ASP A 319 2.25 7.99 4.47
CA ASP A 319 1.49 7.11 3.58
C ASP A 319 2.44 6.54 2.53
N PHE A 320 2.11 5.36 1.96
CA PHE A 320 2.74 5.03 0.69
C PHE A 320 2.20 6.00 -0.35
N GLY A 321 3.10 6.89 -0.77
CA GLY A 321 2.76 7.96 -1.70
C GLY A 321 2.59 7.47 -3.13
N LEU A 322 1.61 6.57 -3.41
CA LEU A 322 1.23 6.25 -4.79
C LEU A 322 1.04 7.51 -5.63
N VAL A 323 0.47 8.54 -5.02
CA VAL A 323 0.26 9.84 -5.67
C VAL A 323 1.56 10.55 -6.07
N LEU A 324 2.68 10.31 -5.34
CA LEU A 324 4.01 10.81 -5.72
C LEU A 324 4.54 10.07 -6.95
N VAL A 325 4.38 8.75 -6.96
CA VAL A 325 4.77 7.91 -8.11
C VAL A 325 3.95 8.29 -9.36
N HIS A 326 2.64 8.51 -9.19
CA HIS A 326 1.76 8.95 -10.26
C HIS A 326 2.16 10.35 -10.79
N ALA A 327 2.50 11.28 -9.90
CA ALA A 327 2.96 12.61 -10.29
C ALA A 327 4.25 12.53 -11.12
N MET A 328 5.25 11.77 -10.65
CA MET A 328 6.49 11.56 -11.40
C MET A 328 6.24 10.92 -12.76
N ALA A 329 5.34 9.94 -12.86
CA ALA A 329 5.00 9.26 -14.11
C ALA A 329 4.31 10.17 -15.14
N HIS A 330 3.80 11.34 -14.71
CA HIS A 330 3.28 12.39 -15.60
C HIS A 330 4.29 13.54 -15.81
N GLY A 331 5.54 13.37 -15.36
CA GLY A 331 6.57 14.40 -15.49
C GLY A 331 6.37 15.61 -14.59
N LEU A 332 5.64 15.46 -13.46
CA LEU A 332 5.45 16.58 -12.54
C LEU A 332 6.61 16.69 -11.55
N PRO A 333 7.24 17.86 -11.44
CA PRO A 333 8.01 18.21 -10.26
C PRO A 333 7.16 18.08 -8.99
N VAL A 334 7.78 17.62 -7.90
CA VAL A 334 7.05 17.28 -6.67
C VAL A 334 7.56 18.10 -5.48
N ILE A 335 6.67 18.90 -4.88
CA ILE A 335 6.87 19.50 -3.57
C ILE A 335 6.28 18.55 -2.52
N SER A 336 7.04 18.20 -1.50
CA SER A 336 6.57 17.27 -0.45
C SER A 336 7.03 17.69 0.93
N SER A 337 6.21 17.41 1.96
CA SER A 337 6.72 17.43 3.33
C SER A 337 7.92 16.47 3.47
N ASP A 338 8.88 16.82 4.32
CA ASP A 338 10.15 16.14 4.53
C ASP A 338 10.03 14.80 5.30
N LEU A 339 8.93 14.08 5.05
CA LEU A 339 8.70 12.76 5.63
C LEU A 339 9.72 11.74 5.11
N PRO A 340 10.22 10.83 5.96
CA PRO A 340 11.15 9.79 5.53
C PRO A 340 10.63 8.95 4.36
N SER A 341 9.32 8.65 4.33
CA SER A 341 8.70 7.93 3.22
C SER A 341 8.68 8.72 1.90
N SER A 342 8.51 10.04 1.96
CA SER A 342 8.60 10.88 0.78
C SER A 342 10.04 10.92 0.26
N LYS A 343 11.03 11.03 1.17
CA LYS A 343 12.45 11.01 0.81
C LYS A 343 12.89 9.68 0.19
N GLU A 344 12.35 8.55 0.64
CA GLU A 344 12.65 7.25 0.05
C GLU A 344 12.09 7.10 -1.38
N ILE A 345 10.90 7.70 -1.64
CA ILE A 345 10.31 7.69 -2.99
C ILE A 345 10.94 8.70 -3.93
N LEU A 346 11.20 9.91 -3.46
CA LEU A 346 11.62 11.03 -4.31
C LEU A 346 13.15 11.20 -4.35
N GLY A 347 13.89 10.78 -3.30
CA GLY A 347 15.33 11.04 -3.19
C GLY A 347 15.65 12.53 -3.30
N ASP A 348 16.73 12.88 -3.99
CA ASP A 348 17.17 14.26 -4.21
C ASP A 348 16.32 15.01 -5.24
N PHE A 349 15.46 14.32 -5.96
CA PHE A 349 14.50 14.92 -6.89
C PHE A 349 13.44 15.79 -6.19
N GLY A 350 13.02 15.39 -4.98
CA GLY A 350 11.95 16.03 -4.23
C GLY A 350 12.32 17.46 -3.78
N ILE A 351 11.36 18.38 -3.89
CA ILE A 351 11.45 19.72 -3.29
C ILE A 351 10.80 19.62 -1.92
N TYR A 352 11.62 19.63 -0.86
CA TYR A 352 11.11 19.39 0.49
C TYR A 352 10.85 20.67 1.26
N PHE A 353 9.75 20.66 2.01
CA PHE A 353 9.45 21.65 3.05
C PHE A 353 9.33 20.98 4.41
N LYS A 354 9.60 21.71 5.47
CA LYS A 354 9.51 21.22 6.84
C LYS A 354 8.07 20.85 7.19
N ASN A 355 7.85 19.61 7.60
CA ASN A 355 6.51 19.09 7.89
C ASN A 355 5.74 19.97 8.89
N GLY A 356 4.55 20.41 8.50
CA GLY A 356 3.68 21.27 9.30
C GLY A 356 3.98 22.77 9.18
N ASP A 357 5.04 23.17 8.49
CA ASP A 357 5.44 24.56 8.35
C ASP A 357 4.79 25.22 7.12
N VAL A 358 3.84 26.11 7.37
CA VAL A 358 3.08 26.85 6.32
C VAL A 358 3.97 27.83 5.57
N ASP A 359 4.90 28.49 6.27
CA ASP A 359 5.75 29.53 5.67
C ASP A 359 6.81 28.91 4.75
N ASP A 360 7.41 27.81 5.19
CA ASP A 360 8.35 27.06 4.34
C ASP A 360 7.63 26.47 3.12
N LEU A 361 6.42 25.93 3.28
CA LEU A 361 5.63 25.46 2.13
C LEU A 361 5.33 26.60 1.17
N ALA A 362 4.88 27.78 1.65
CA ALA A 362 4.62 28.94 0.78
C ALA A 362 5.87 29.35 -0.01
N LYS A 363 7.03 29.40 0.64
CA LYS A 363 8.31 29.65 -0.01
C LYS A 363 8.62 28.60 -1.07
N LYS A 364 8.41 27.30 -0.80
CA LYS A 364 8.67 26.25 -1.80
C LYS A 364 7.70 26.30 -2.98
N LEU A 365 6.45 26.73 -2.77
CA LEU A 365 5.52 27.02 -3.88
C LEU A 365 6.08 28.12 -4.77
N GLU A 366 6.60 29.21 -4.18
CA GLU A 366 7.18 30.32 -4.92
C GLU A 366 8.46 29.91 -5.64
N ASP A 367 9.44 29.34 -4.95
CA ASP A 367 10.71 28.88 -5.52
C ASP A 367 10.48 27.96 -6.74
N ALA A 368 9.47 27.08 -6.65
CA ALA A 368 9.17 26.11 -7.71
C ALA A 368 8.58 26.77 -8.97
N THR A 369 8.03 27.97 -8.90
CA THR A 369 7.55 28.68 -10.11
C THR A 369 8.68 29.22 -10.98
N TYR A 370 9.88 29.39 -10.42
CA TYR A 370 11.07 29.91 -11.10
C TYR A 370 12.06 28.81 -11.53
N MET A 371 11.80 27.54 -11.19
CA MET A 371 12.70 26.46 -11.59
C MET A 371 12.68 26.23 -13.09
N ASP A 372 13.79 25.70 -13.62
CA ASP A 372 13.80 25.11 -14.97
C ASP A 372 12.95 23.83 -14.95
N TRP A 373 11.73 23.96 -15.43
CA TRP A 373 10.71 22.93 -15.31
C TRP A 373 11.03 21.69 -16.16
N GLN A 374 11.54 21.87 -17.39
CA GLN A 374 11.71 20.76 -18.32
C GLN A 374 12.71 19.71 -17.83
N PRO A 375 13.93 20.06 -17.39
CA PRO A 375 14.85 19.09 -16.81
C PRO A 375 14.26 18.36 -15.59
N LYS A 376 13.49 19.05 -14.75
CA LYS A 376 12.81 18.42 -13.62
C LYS A 376 11.71 17.47 -14.07
N SER A 377 11.00 17.78 -15.14
CA SER A 377 10.00 16.88 -15.72
C SER A 377 10.65 15.62 -16.30
N ASP A 378 11.74 15.76 -17.02
CA ASP A 378 12.48 14.64 -17.60
C ASP A 378 13.07 13.73 -16.50
N GLU A 379 13.63 14.32 -15.45
CA GLU A 379 14.10 13.60 -14.26
C GLU A 379 12.96 12.81 -13.58
N ALA A 380 11.78 13.43 -13.43
CA ALA A 380 10.59 12.76 -12.86
C ALA A 380 10.21 11.52 -13.66
N LEU A 381 10.10 11.64 -15.00
CA LEU A 381 9.77 10.55 -15.90
C LEU A 381 10.78 9.41 -15.81
N MET A 382 12.08 9.73 -15.76
CA MET A 382 13.15 8.74 -15.61
C MET A 382 13.03 8.00 -14.27
N LEU A 383 12.87 8.72 -13.19
CA LEU A 383 12.76 8.14 -11.84
C LEU A 383 11.50 7.29 -11.66
N ALA A 384 10.40 7.64 -12.32
CA ALA A 384 9.15 6.87 -12.27
C ALA A 384 9.31 5.46 -12.84
N GLN A 385 10.28 5.21 -13.76
CA GLN A 385 10.48 3.90 -14.40
C GLN A 385 10.78 2.78 -13.39
N ARG A 386 11.42 3.09 -12.27
CA ARG A 386 11.72 2.10 -11.22
C ARG A 386 10.47 1.54 -10.55
N PHE A 387 9.31 2.21 -10.70
CA PHE A 387 8.01 1.79 -10.21
C PHE A 387 7.13 1.15 -11.29
N ASN A 388 7.64 0.96 -12.51
CA ASN A 388 6.89 0.24 -13.52
C ASN A 388 6.48 -1.13 -13.00
N VAL A 389 5.25 -1.53 -13.29
CA VAL A 389 4.69 -2.78 -12.79
C VAL A 389 5.54 -4.00 -13.16
N SER A 390 6.13 -4.02 -14.35
CA SER A 390 7.04 -5.09 -14.78
C SER A 390 8.31 -5.16 -13.93
N VAL A 391 8.90 -4.01 -13.56
CA VAL A 391 10.08 -3.95 -12.68
C VAL A 391 9.75 -4.48 -11.29
N ILE A 392 8.61 -4.07 -10.74
CA ILE A 392 8.14 -4.53 -9.42
C ILE A 392 7.75 -6.02 -9.46
N ALA A 393 7.11 -6.48 -10.53
CA ALA A 393 6.75 -7.89 -10.69
C ALA A 393 7.98 -8.81 -10.77
N GLU A 394 9.09 -8.37 -11.39
CA GLU A 394 10.35 -9.15 -11.38
C GLU A 394 10.94 -9.25 -9.96
N GLN A 395 10.79 -8.25 -9.10
CA GLN A 395 11.18 -8.36 -7.69
C GLN A 395 10.31 -9.38 -6.96
N TRP A 396 9.00 -9.36 -7.20
CA TRP A 396 8.09 -10.38 -6.66
C TRP A 396 8.43 -11.79 -7.15
N LYS A 397 8.72 -11.94 -8.45
CA LYS A 397 9.12 -13.22 -9.04
C LYS A 397 10.40 -13.74 -8.40
N THR A 398 11.43 -12.90 -8.28
CA THR A 398 12.68 -13.24 -7.58
C THR A 398 12.39 -13.73 -6.15
N LEU A 399 11.52 -13.05 -5.41
CA LEU A 399 11.14 -13.45 -4.06
C LEU A 399 10.36 -14.77 -4.06
N ILE A 400 9.39 -14.96 -4.95
CA ILE A 400 8.58 -16.19 -5.04
C ILE A 400 9.45 -17.40 -5.38
N GLU A 401 10.45 -17.23 -6.24
CA GLU A 401 11.33 -18.28 -6.73
C GLU A 401 12.54 -18.56 -5.84
N SER A 402 12.91 -17.63 -4.97
CA SER A 402 14.01 -17.83 -4.03
C SER A 402 13.73 -19.02 -3.10
N ASP A 403 14.72 -19.84 -2.86
CA ASP A 403 14.70 -20.78 -1.73
C ASP A 403 14.68 -19.94 -0.46
N GLY A 404 13.59 -19.95 0.29
CA GLY A 404 13.34 -19.08 1.43
C GLY A 404 14.59 -18.81 2.26
N GLN A 405 14.89 -17.55 2.61
CA GLN A 405 16.11 -17.22 3.35
C GLN A 405 16.16 -18.08 4.60
N ARG A 406 17.10 -19.00 4.66
CA ARG A 406 17.43 -19.68 5.91
C ARG A 406 17.80 -18.60 6.89
N LYS A 407 16.86 -18.28 7.79
CA LYS A 407 17.05 -17.34 8.90
C LYS A 407 18.43 -17.61 9.47
N GLY A 408 19.32 -16.63 9.42
CA GLY A 408 20.72 -16.78 9.77
C GLY A 408 20.84 -17.59 11.05
N LYS A 409 21.58 -18.68 10.96
CA LYS A 409 22.09 -19.33 12.15
C LYS A 409 22.93 -18.28 12.88
N LYS A 410 22.62 -18.11 14.17
CA LYS A 410 23.37 -17.29 15.13
C LYS A 410 24.87 -17.45 15.00
#